data_331327ab3b5c1c60b415ed18685df9a4
#
_entry.id   331327ab3b5c1c60b415ed18685df9a4
#
_cell.length_a   1.000
_cell.length_b   1.000
_cell.length_c   1.000
_cell.angle_alpha   90.00
_cell.angle_beta   90.00
_cell.angle_gamma   90.00
#
_symmetry.space_group_name_H-M   'P 1'
#
loop_
_entity.id
_entity.type
_entity.pdbx_description
1 polymer ?
#
loop_
_entity_poly.entity_id
_entity_poly.type
_entity_poly.pdbx_seq_one_letter_code
_entity_poly.pdbx_strand_id
1 'polypeptide(L)'
;MKEVNFTITKFLNRKHLALLALVCAAATALAQPGPTLSADEERALRAAPAPATDLDSTVFSGEGRLLFQFSQVYLHQWAAGGQNNLSILTKLDRTWGLDRGRFGWDSEVHLAYGLQSRPEERVLLKTDDRVELASKVGVRILPHGFATFMGSFRSQFAPGYQLVSGLPNRDVVLSRWMAPGYGVFAAGIDYKQPTGNLSLFVAPLTFKATWVLDTALSAVGAFGVEPGLRARNEIGGYLKWAWTTPVVENVTYAVRMDLFSNFLKDPQNVDVFMDHLLTLKVNSILTTTVSATLLYDHDVQLQKSDPVLNPDGTVLVPARSGPGVQFREVLSVGLSLKL
;
A
#
# COMPACT_ATOMS: atom_id res chain seq x y z
N MET A 1 5.54 -1.23 -36.86
CA MET A 1 4.91 -0.29 -35.92
C MET A 1 3.51 -0.84 -35.63
N LYS A 2 3.32 -1.50 -34.46
CA LYS A 2 2.00 -1.92 -33.96
C LYS A 2 1.69 -1.01 -32.79
N GLU A 3 0.67 -0.19 -32.93
CA GLU A 3 0.16 0.68 -31.88
C GLU A 3 -0.36 -0.17 -30.72
N VAL A 4 0.21 0.02 -29.55
CA VAL A 4 -0.31 -0.51 -28.27
C VAL A 4 -1.31 0.51 -27.75
N ASN A 5 -2.56 0.41 -28.18
CA ASN A 5 -3.68 1.13 -27.57
C ASN A 5 -3.97 0.52 -26.20
N PHE A 6 -3.48 1.16 -25.15
CA PHE A 6 -3.74 0.82 -23.77
C PHE A 6 -5.11 1.38 -23.36
N THR A 7 -6.16 0.59 -23.58
CA THR A 7 -7.52 0.97 -23.18
C THR A 7 -7.76 0.48 -21.75
N ILE A 8 -7.56 1.38 -20.77
CA ILE A 8 -7.84 1.16 -19.32
C ILE A 8 -9.30 0.72 -19.08
N THR A 9 -10.21 0.98 -20.03
CA THR A 9 -11.65 0.68 -19.92
C THR A 9 -12.02 -0.82 -19.98
N LYS A 10 -11.11 -1.73 -20.29
CA LYS A 10 -11.42 -3.18 -20.36
C LYS A 10 -11.27 -3.94 -19.03
N PHE A 11 -10.63 -3.35 -18.00
CA PHE A 11 -10.33 -4.04 -16.75
C PHE A 11 -11.35 -3.81 -15.62
N LEU A 12 -12.18 -2.78 -15.71
CA LEU A 12 -13.27 -2.56 -14.76
C LEU A 12 -14.52 -3.27 -15.25
N ASN A 13 -14.76 -4.47 -14.72
CA ASN A 13 -16.01 -5.19 -14.95
C ASN A 13 -17.17 -4.32 -14.44
N ARG A 14 -18.25 -4.19 -15.24
CA ARG A 14 -19.46 -3.40 -14.90
C ARG A 14 -20.01 -3.67 -13.49
N LYS A 15 -19.76 -4.85 -12.94
CA LYS A 15 -20.14 -5.23 -11.57
C LYS A 15 -19.34 -4.47 -10.49
N HIS A 16 -18.06 -4.16 -10.72
CA HIS A 16 -17.23 -3.40 -9.76
C HIS A 16 -17.56 -1.90 -9.79
N LEU A 17 -17.88 -1.36 -10.98
CA LEU A 17 -18.38 0.02 -11.10
C LEU A 17 -19.76 0.18 -10.44
N ALA A 18 -20.62 -0.84 -10.56
CA ALA A 18 -21.94 -0.84 -9.90
C ALA A 18 -21.81 -0.96 -8.37
N LEU A 19 -20.82 -1.71 -7.87
CA LEU A 19 -20.55 -1.82 -6.44
C LEU A 19 -20.01 -0.50 -5.87
N LEU A 20 -19.11 0.17 -6.59
CA LEU A 20 -18.59 1.48 -6.22
C LEU A 20 -19.71 2.54 -6.23
N ALA A 21 -20.60 2.52 -7.23
CA ALA A 21 -21.77 3.39 -7.32
C ALA A 21 -22.80 3.09 -6.22
N LEU A 22 -22.97 1.81 -5.83
CA LEU A 22 -23.90 1.41 -4.76
C LEU A 22 -23.37 1.85 -3.38
N VAL A 23 -22.06 1.76 -3.14
CA VAL A 23 -21.41 2.27 -1.92
C VAL A 23 -21.53 3.78 -1.83
N CYS A 24 -21.36 4.51 -2.94
CA CYS A 24 -21.60 5.96 -3.00
C CYS A 24 -23.07 6.33 -2.76
N ALA A 25 -24.02 5.55 -3.27
CA ALA A 25 -25.46 5.79 -3.08
C ALA A 25 -25.91 5.47 -1.65
N ALA A 26 -25.35 4.45 -1.00
CA ALA A 26 -25.64 4.14 0.40
C ALA A 26 -25.08 5.20 1.38
N ALA A 27 -23.97 5.84 1.03
CA ALA A 27 -23.37 6.91 1.85
C ALA A 27 -24.25 8.17 1.93
N THR A 28 -25.06 8.46 0.91
CA THR A 28 -25.98 9.61 0.90
C THR A 28 -27.21 9.43 1.77
N ALA A 29 -27.58 8.19 2.13
CA ALA A 29 -28.77 7.88 2.92
C ALA A 29 -28.52 7.85 4.45
N LEU A 30 -27.26 7.87 4.91
CA LEU A 30 -26.88 7.72 6.33
C LEU A 30 -26.18 8.94 6.94
N ALA A 31 -26.11 10.08 6.22
CA ALA A 31 -25.44 11.28 6.70
C ALA A 31 -26.31 12.06 7.71
N GLN A 32 -26.15 11.76 9.00
CA GLN A 32 -26.47 12.70 10.07
C GLN A 32 -25.20 13.43 10.50
N PRO A 33 -25.20 14.76 10.72
CA PRO A 33 -24.02 15.52 11.07
C PRO A 33 -23.55 15.19 12.49
N GLY A 34 -22.47 14.41 12.61
CA GLY A 34 -21.68 14.27 13.83
C GLY A 34 -20.49 15.24 13.83
N PRO A 35 -19.79 15.50 14.96
CA PRO A 35 -18.65 16.38 14.99
C PRO A 35 -17.56 15.89 14.02
N THR A 36 -17.36 16.66 12.98
CA THR A 36 -16.38 16.41 11.92
C THR A 36 -14.98 16.72 12.43
N LEU A 37 -14.01 15.83 12.17
CA LEU A 37 -12.63 16.30 12.03
C LEU A 37 -12.64 17.30 10.87
N SER A 38 -12.09 18.49 11.06
CA SER A 38 -12.01 19.46 9.99
C SER A 38 -11.19 18.93 8.83
N ALA A 39 -11.46 19.39 7.62
CA ALA A 39 -10.63 19.05 6.44
C ALA A 39 -9.14 19.33 6.68
N ASP A 40 -8.84 20.21 7.63
CA ASP A 40 -7.49 20.57 8.05
C ASP A 40 -6.82 19.49 8.92
N GLU A 41 -7.58 18.76 9.73
CA GLU A 41 -7.05 17.64 10.54
C GLU A 41 -6.74 16.40 9.69
N GLU A 42 -7.49 16.16 8.61
CA GLU A 42 -7.17 15.09 7.64
C GLU A 42 -6.02 15.46 6.69
N ARG A 43 -5.87 16.76 6.38
CA ARG A 43 -4.72 17.28 5.64
C ARG A 43 -3.42 17.02 6.39
N ALA A 44 -3.43 17.23 7.70
CA ALA A 44 -2.26 17.06 8.53
C ALA A 44 -1.76 15.61 8.59
N LEU A 45 -2.66 14.61 8.52
CA LEU A 45 -2.29 13.18 8.51
C LEU A 45 -1.55 12.73 7.23
N ARG A 46 -1.55 13.54 6.17
CA ARG A 46 -1.00 13.12 4.85
C ARG A 46 -0.20 14.20 4.14
N ALA A 47 -0.29 15.43 4.58
CA ALA A 47 0.50 16.53 4.07
C ALA A 47 1.70 16.74 4.99
N ALA A 48 2.86 17.01 4.41
CA ALA A 48 3.94 17.61 5.14
C ALA A 48 3.46 18.94 5.72
N PRO A 49 3.92 19.32 6.92
CA PRO A 49 3.52 20.58 7.56
C PRO A 49 3.69 21.77 6.61
N ALA A 50 2.74 22.71 6.68
CA ALA A 50 2.87 23.96 5.94
C ALA A 50 4.18 24.65 6.33
N PRO A 51 4.94 25.18 5.36
CA PRO A 51 6.20 25.80 5.66
C PRO A 51 5.99 26.98 6.62
N ALA A 52 6.79 27.02 7.67
CA ALA A 52 6.82 28.15 8.59
C ALA A 52 7.09 29.44 7.81
N THR A 53 6.23 30.43 7.96
CA THR A 53 6.36 31.73 7.31
C THR A 53 7.44 32.60 7.94
N ASP A 54 7.81 32.29 9.18
CA ASP A 54 8.85 32.99 9.92
C ASP A 54 10.14 32.15 9.94
N LEU A 55 11.23 32.74 9.46
CA LEU A 55 12.54 32.06 9.31
C LEU A 55 13.17 31.64 10.63
N ASP A 56 12.73 32.20 11.76
CA ASP A 56 13.25 31.88 13.10
C ASP A 56 12.33 30.92 13.89
N SER A 57 11.13 30.63 13.41
CA SER A 57 10.23 29.71 14.10
C SER A 57 10.58 28.25 13.79
N THR A 58 10.58 27.43 14.83
CA THR A 58 10.67 25.97 14.74
C THR A 58 9.30 25.41 15.04
N VAL A 59 8.69 24.73 14.06
CA VAL A 59 7.40 24.08 14.20
C VAL A 59 7.62 22.57 14.18
N PHE A 60 7.22 21.92 15.27
CA PHE A 60 7.14 20.45 15.31
C PHE A 60 5.69 20.05 15.24
N SER A 61 5.37 19.14 14.33
CA SER A 61 4.03 18.57 14.17
C SER A 61 4.10 17.05 14.26
N GLY A 62 3.04 16.45 14.77
CA GLY A 62 2.96 14.99 14.81
C GLY A 62 1.52 14.55 14.95
N GLU A 63 1.14 13.56 14.16
CA GLU A 63 -0.19 12.98 14.18
C GLU A 63 -0.11 11.46 14.14
N GLY A 64 -1.05 10.82 14.82
CA GLY A 64 -1.11 9.38 14.86
C GLY A 64 -2.55 8.90 14.81
N ARG A 65 -2.73 7.72 14.23
CA ARG A 65 -4.01 7.03 14.21
C ARG A 65 -3.80 5.55 14.46
N LEU A 66 -4.57 5.02 15.38
CA LEU A 66 -4.67 3.59 15.63
C LEU A 66 -6.08 3.13 15.18
N LEU A 67 -6.12 2.17 14.28
CA LEU A 67 -7.34 1.62 13.73
C LEU A 67 -7.45 0.14 14.09
N PHE A 68 -8.55 -0.23 14.74
CA PHE A 68 -8.92 -1.61 14.99
C PHE A 68 -10.15 -1.96 14.15
N GLN A 69 -10.03 -2.99 13.34
CA GLN A 69 -11.11 -3.49 12.50
C GLN A 69 -11.44 -4.93 12.90
N PHE A 70 -12.71 -5.21 12.95
CA PHE A 70 -13.26 -6.49 13.33
C PHE A 70 -14.34 -6.91 12.34
N SER A 71 -14.33 -8.17 11.94
CA SER A 71 -15.37 -8.77 11.11
C SER A 71 -15.63 -10.18 11.58
N GLN A 72 -16.90 -10.56 11.66
CA GLN A 72 -17.31 -11.90 12.07
C GLN A 72 -18.42 -12.41 11.14
N VAL A 73 -18.30 -13.66 10.73
CA VAL A 73 -19.40 -14.45 10.15
C VAL A 73 -19.67 -15.61 11.07
N TYR A 74 -20.91 -15.73 11.53
CA TYR A 74 -21.39 -16.84 12.34
C TYR A 74 -22.59 -17.49 11.67
N LEU A 75 -22.49 -18.78 11.39
CA LEU A 75 -23.50 -19.58 10.73
C LEU A 75 -23.89 -20.76 11.63
N HIS A 76 -25.16 -20.92 11.88
CA HIS A 76 -25.69 -22.06 12.60
C HIS A 76 -26.84 -22.70 11.80
N GLN A 77 -26.67 -23.95 11.40
CA GLN A 77 -27.66 -24.69 10.57
C GLN A 77 -28.05 -23.96 9.29
N TRP A 78 -27.09 -23.22 8.69
CA TRP A 78 -27.29 -22.40 7.50
C TRP A 78 -27.26 -23.28 6.24
N ALA A 79 -28.43 -23.52 5.61
CA ALA A 79 -28.59 -24.46 4.49
C ALA A 79 -27.87 -24.02 3.20
N ALA A 80 -27.60 -22.71 3.02
CA ALA A 80 -26.98 -22.20 1.81
C ALA A 80 -25.44 -22.34 1.77
N GLY A 81 -24.85 -22.98 2.81
CA GLY A 81 -23.40 -23.15 2.94
C GLY A 81 -22.68 -21.89 3.44
N GLY A 82 -21.38 -21.96 3.57
CA GLY A 82 -20.51 -20.90 4.10
C GLY A 82 -19.61 -21.43 5.21
N GLN A 83 -18.74 -20.58 5.74
CA GLN A 83 -17.82 -20.92 6.83
C GLN A 83 -17.85 -19.85 7.91
N ASN A 84 -17.79 -20.27 9.18
CA ASN A 84 -17.59 -19.36 10.30
C ASN A 84 -16.20 -18.77 10.22
N ASN A 85 -16.10 -17.45 10.37
CA ASN A 85 -14.81 -16.79 10.43
C ASN A 85 -14.84 -15.59 11.37
N LEU A 86 -13.66 -15.27 11.87
CA LEU A 86 -13.41 -14.08 12.68
C LEU A 86 -12.15 -13.40 12.14
N SER A 87 -12.25 -12.15 11.77
CA SER A 87 -11.11 -11.36 11.27
C SER A 87 -10.86 -10.15 12.15
N ILE A 88 -9.59 -9.91 12.45
CA ILE A 88 -9.11 -8.74 13.19
C ILE A 88 -7.99 -8.12 12.36
N LEU A 89 -8.05 -6.80 12.20
CA LEU A 89 -6.98 -6.02 11.56
C LEU A 89 -6.67 -4.81 12.44
N THR A 90 -5.40 -4.64 12.76
CA THR A 90 -4.87 -3.46 13.46
C THR A 90 -3.97 -2.68 12.52
N LYS A 91 -4.17 -1.37 12.44
CA LYS A 91 -3.28 -0.45 11.71
C LYS A 91 -2.82 0.67 12.63
N LEU A 92 -1.54 1.00 12.54
CA LEU A 92 -0.94 2.17 13.19
C LEU A 92 -0.33 3.04 12.09
N ASP A 93 -0.85 4.24 11.95
CA ASP A 93 -0.28 5.29 11.11
C ASP A 93 0.28 6.38 12.03
N ARG A 94 1.51 6.79 11.83
CA ARG A 94 2.15 7.87 12.58
C ARG A 94 2.96 8.73 11.63
N THR A 95 2.74 10.03 11.69
CA THR A 95 3.54 11.03 10.98
C THR A 95 4.10 12.04 11.96
N TRP A 96 5.26 12.57 11.68
CA TRP A 96 5.82 13.72 12.36
C TRP A 96 6.69 14.51 11.41
N GLY A 97 6.72 15.82 11.65
CA GLY A 97 7.47 16.78 10.86
C GLY A 97 8.12 17.83 11.73
N LEU A 98 9.24 18.33 11.27
CA LEU A 98 9.95 19.46 11.80
C LEU A 98 10.14 20.47 10.66
N ASP A 99 9.68 21.69 10.89
CA ASP A 99 9.91 22.82 9.98
C ASP A 99 10.71 23.91 10.72
N ARG A 100 11.88 24.26 10.18
CA ARG A 100 12.74 25.27 10.76
C ARG A 100 13.32 26.14 9.64
N GLY A 101 12.72 27.28 9.42
CA GLY A 101 13.16 28.24 8.40
C GLY A 101 13.15 27.65 7.00
N ARG A 102 14.34 27.32 6.49
CA ARG A 102 14.48 26.68 5.16
C ARG A 102 14.52 25.15 5.25
N PHE A 103 14.75 24.58 6.42
CA PHE A 103 14.89 23.17 6.62
C PHE A 103 13.54 22.54 6.95
N GLY A 104 13.22 21.42 6.29
CA GLY A 104 12.06 20.60 6.57
C GLY A 104 12.47 19.13 6.75
N TRP A 105 11.86 18.47 7.71
CA TRP A 105 12.00 17.03 7.93
C TRP A 105 10.62 16.42 8.17
N ASP A 106 10.27 15.42 7.39
CA ASP A 106 9.03 14.67 7.50
C ASP A 106 9.33 13.18 7.63
N SER A 107 8.63 12.51 8.51
CA SER A 107 8.72 11.05 8.66
C SER A 107 7.35 10.43 8.82
N GLU A 108 7.19 9.23 8.27
CA GLU A 108 5.96 8.45 8.35
C GLU A 108 6.25 6.99 8.68
N VAL A 109 5.38 6.41 9.49
CA VAL A 109 5.38 4.99 9.86
C VAL A 109 3.98 4.45 9.64
N HIS A 110 3.89 3.37 8.85
CA HIS A 110 2.64 2.64 8.63
C HIS A 110 2.86 1.18 8.98
N LEU A 111 2.16 0.72 9.98
CA LEU A 111 2.17 -0.68 10.41
C LEU A 111 0.78 -1.26 10.25
N ALA A 112 0.68 -2.46 9.74
CA ALA A 112 -0.59 -3.19 9.67
C ALA A 112 -0.36 -4.67 9.98
N TYR A 113 -1.26 -5.26 10.75
CA TYR A 113 -1.26 -6.70 10.99
C TYR A 113 -2.68 -7.21 11.11
N GLY A 114 -3.02 -8.17 10.25
CA GLY A 114 -4.35 -8.75 10.16
C GLY A 114 -4.32 -10.27 10.25
N LEU A 115 -5.29 -10.81 10.97
CA LEU A 115 -5.49 -12.24 11.15
C LEU A 115 -6.95 -12.59 10.89
N GLN A 116 -7.17 -13.74 10.29
CA GLN A 116 -8.46 -14.38 10.14
C GLN A 116 -8.43 -15.77 10.78
N SER A 117 -9.32 -16.01 11.70
CA SER A 117 -9.53 -17.33 12.30
C SER A 117 -10.69 -18.07 11.60
N ARG A 118 -10.48 -19.32 11.28
CA ARG A 118 -11.51 -20.28 10.86
C ARG A 118 -11.63 -21.34 11.96
N PRO A 119 -12.58 -21.18 12.90
CA PRO A 119 -12.62 -22.02 14.09
C PRO A 119 -12.85 -23.51 13.79
N GLU A 120 -13.63 -23.82 12.75
CA GLU A 120 -13.95 -25.20 12.35
C GLU A 120 -12.70 -25.95 11.85
N GLU A 121 -11.82 -25.24 11.14
CA GLU A 121 -10.56 -25.78 10.61
C GLU A 121 -9.40 -25.65 11.62
N ARG A 122 -9.62 -24.93 12.74
CA ARG A 122 -8.60 -24.56 13.74
C ARG A 122 -7.40 -23.83 13.11
N VAL A 123 -7.66 -22.99 12.13
CA VAL A 123 -6.64 -22.29 11.34
C VAL A 123 -6.67 -20.80 11.62
N LEU A 124 -5.47 -20.24 11.72
CA LEU A 124 -5.24 -18.81 11.77
C LEU A 124 -4.46 -18.40 10.52
N LEU A 125 -5.08 -17.57 9.68
CA LEU A 125 -4.53 -17.07 8.43
C LEU A 125 -4.13 -15.62 8.58
N LYS A 126 -2.98 -15.26 8.03
CA LYS A 126 -2.55 -13.87 7.89
C LYS A 126 -3.30 -13.21 6.73
N THR A 127 -3.96 -12.07 6.97
CA THR A 127 -4.74 -11.33 5.97
C THR A 127 -4.10 -10.01 5.57
N ASP A 128 -3.37 -9.38 6.48
CA ASP A 128 -2.53 -8.21 6.20
C ASP A 128 -1.25 -8.29 7.03
N ASP A 129 -0.16 -7.75 6.48
CA ASP A 129 1.12 -7.71 7.17
C ASP A 129 2.02 -6.67 6.49
N ARG A 130 2.25 -5.55 7.16
CA ARG A 130 2.93 -4.42 6.55
C ARG A 130 3.78 -3.68 7.57
N VAL A 131 5.00 -3.40 7.17
CA VAL A 131 5.90 -2.44 7.79
C VAL A 131 6.35 -1.47 6.72
N GLU A 132 5.98 -0.22 6.84
CA GLU A 132 6.45 0.86 5.96
C GLU A 132 6.98 2.00 6.80
N LEU A 133 8.18 2.45 6.47
CA LEU A 133 8.86 3.58 7.07
C LEU A 133 9.31 4.50 5.94
N ALA A 134 9.09 5.80 6.06
CA ALA A 134 9.69 6.75 5.14
C ALA A 134 10.12 8.01 5.90
N SER A 135 11.18 8.63 5.43
CA SER A 135 11.69 9.89 5.97
C SER A 135 12.21 10.76 4.82
N LYS A 136 11.86 12.04 4.86
CA LYS A 136 12.31 13.05 3.91
C LYS A 136 12.98 14.17 4.68
N VAL A 137 14.14 14.60 4.18
CA VAL A 137 14.85 15.78 4.66
C VAL A 137 15.05 16.71 3.46
N GLY A 138 14.64 17.96 3.60
CA GLY A 138 14.71 18.91 2.51
C GLY A 138 15.12 20.31 2.91
N VAL A 139 15.69 21.05 1.95
CA VAL A 139 15.97 22.45 2.07
C VAL A 139 15.15 23.21 1.05
N ARG A 140 14.43 24.25 1.47
CA ARG A 140 13.59 25.08 0.60
C ARG A 140 14.44 25.86 -0.39
N ILE A 141 14.21 25.62 -1.67
CA ILE A 141 14.88 26.29 -2.78
C ILE A 141 13.93 27.19 -3.59
N LEU A 142 12.61 26.92 -3.52
CA LEU A 142 11.54 27.68 -4.16
C LEU A 142 10.41 27.90 -3.13
N PRO A 143 9.45 28.81 -3.35
CA PRO A 143 8.35 29.05 -2.41
C PRO A 143 7.61 27.78 -1.95
N HIS A 144 7.46 26.80 -2.85
CA HIS A 144 6.77 25.51 -2.59
C HIS A 144 7.62 24.30 -3.02
N GLY A 145 8.91 24.51 -3.28
CA GLY A 145 9.84 23.51 -3.76
C GLY A 145 11.03 23.29 -2.82
N PHE A 146 11.34 22.03 -2.56
CA PHE A 146 12.43 21.64 -1.68
C PHE A 146 13.42 20.76 -2.44
N ALA A 147 14.72 21.02 -2.30
CA ALA A 147 15.73 20.03 -2.63
C ALA A 147 15.71 18.99 -1.51
N THR A 148 15.36 17.75 -1.83
CA THR A 148 14.97 16.74 -0.84
C THR A 148 15.73 15.45 -1.04
N PHE A 149 16.19 14.88 0.06
CA PHE A 149 16.61 13.48 0.16
C PHE A 149 15.55 12.68 0.88
N MET A 150 15.18 11.51 0.32
CA MET A 150 14.19 10.59 0.87
C MET A 150 14.80 9.22 1.07
N GLY A 151 14.54 8.62 2.23
CA GLY A 151 14.75 7.21 2.49
C GLY A 151 13.43 6.53 2.82
N SER A 152 13.16 5.37 2.23
CA SER A 152 12.00 4.55 2.61
C SER A 152 12.39 3.08 2.71
N PHE A 153 11.66 2.39 3.58
CA PHE A 153 11.81 0.96 3.80
C PHE A 153 10.43 0.31 3.90
N ARG A 154 10.28 -0.85 3.27
CA ARG A 154 9.06 -1.66 3.33
C ARG A 154 9.41 -3.13 3.54
N SER A 155 8.68 -3.80 4.44
CA SER A 155 8.76 -5.24 4.66
C SER A 155 7.47 -5.74 5.33
N GLN A 156 7.53 -6.88 5.98
CA GLN A 156 6.45 -7.53 6.72
C GLN A 156 6.99 -8.16 8.01
N PHE A 157 6.11 -8.40 9.00
CA PHE A 157 6.49 -8.95 10.30
C PHE A 157 6.65 -10.48 10.30
N ALA A 158 5.65 -11.17 9.72
CA ALA A 158 5.46 -12.60 9.91
C ALA A 158 5.57 -13.39 8.60
N PRO A 159 5.88 -14.70 8.68
CA PRO A 159 5.87 -15.54 7.50
C PRO A 159 4.50 -15.62 6.82
N GLY A 160 4.51 -15.60 5.49
CA GLY A 160 3.39 -15.97 4.63
C GLY A 160 3.60 -17.37 4.08
N TYR A 161 2.55 -18.17 4.02
CA TYR A 161 2.62 -19.56 3.59
C TYR A 161 1.74 -19.80 2.38
N GLN A 162 2.13 -20.77 1.55
CA GLN A 162 1.26 -21.27 0.49
C GLN A 162 0.01 -21.91 1.10
N LEU A 163 -1.15 -21.63 0.50
CA LEU A 163 -2.39 -22.29 0.89
C LEU A 163 -2.64 -23.51 -0.01
N VAL A 164 -2.82 -24.66 0.61
CA VAL A 164 -3.24 -25.91 -0.05
C VAL A 164 -4.62 -26.27 0.48
N SER A 165 -5.62 -26.30 -0.40
CA SER A 165 -7.03 -26.49 -0.01
C SER A 165 -7.52 -25.51 1.07
N GLY A 166 -7.00 -24.27 1.05
CA GLY A 166 -7.35 -23.23 2.01
C GLY A 166 -6.59 -23.29 3.34
N LEU A 167 -5.73 -24.29 3.55
CA LEU A 167 -4.90 -24.46 4.75
C LEU A 167 -3.45 -24.02 4.49
N PRO A 168 -2.77 -23.41 5.48
CA PRO A 168 -1.38 -22.98 5.31
C PRO A 168 -0.44 -24.18 5.31
N ASN A 169 0.24 -24.41 4.20
CA ASN A 169 1.36 -25.34 4.12
C ASN A 169 2.62 -24.65 4.68
N ARG A 170 2.97 -24.98 5.92
CA ARG A 170 4.11 -24.36 6.62
C ARG A 170 5.48 -24.75 6.06
N ASP A 171 5.54 -25.79 5.23
CA ASP A 171 6.76 -26.21 4.57
C ASP A 171 7.11 -25.32 3.38
N VAL A 172 6.11 -24.58 2.85
CA VAL A 172 6.29 -23.67 1.70
C VAL A 172 6.05 -22.22 2.15
N VAL A 173 7.15 -21.57 2.50
CA VAL A 173 7.16 -20.13 2.83
C VAL A 173 7.12 -19.33 1.54
N LEU A 174 6.19 -18.39 1.44
CA LEU A 174 6.09 -17.44 0.32
C LEU A 174 6.76 -16.10 0.62
N SER A 175 6.80 -15.71 1.90
CA SER A 175 7.37 -14.44 2.31
C SER A 175 7.63 -14.42 3.81
N ARG A 176 8.56 -13.58 4.29
CA ARG A 176 8.82 -13.30 5.71
C ARG A 176 9.57 -11.97 5.88
N TRP A 177 9.92 -11.62 7.11
CA TRP A 177 10.73 -10.44 7.39
C TRP A 177 11.98 -10.38 6.50
N MET A 178 12.19 -9.24 5.81
CA MET A 178 13.28 -9.04 4.85
C MET A 178 13.33 -10.07 3.69
N ALA A 179 12.20 -10.68 3.40
CA ALA A 179 12.01 -11.56 2.25
C ALA A 179 10.55 -11.49 1.73
N PRO A 180 10.18 -10.37 1.04
CA PRO A 180 11.05 -9.27 0.61
C PRO A 180 11.22 -8.16 1.66
N GLY A 181 12.36 -7.47 1.58
CA GLY A 181 12.57 -6.12 2.08
C GLY A 181 12.83 -5.19 0.91
N TYR A 182 12.24 -4.01 0.90
CA TYR A 182 12.46 -3.00 -0.14
C TYR A 182 13.00 -1.72 0.50
N GLY A 183 14.09 -1.19 -0.04
CA GLY A 183 14.65 0.10 0.32
C GLY A 183 14.70 1.02 -0.89
N VAL A 184 14.34 2.29 -0.70
CA VAL A 184 14.49 3.33 -1.72
C VAL A 184 15.18 4.52 -1.09
N PHE A 185 16.26 4.99 -1.71
CA PHE A 185 16.97 6.21 -1.35
C PHE A 185 17.01 7.12 -2.57
N ALA A 186 16.42 8.29 -2.46
CA ALA A 186 16.17 9.16 -3.61
C ALA A 186 16.54 10.60 -3.29
N ALA A 187 17.23 11.26 -4.24
CA ALA A 187 17.53 12.68 -4.18
C ALA A 187 16.84 13.42 -5.34
N GLY A 188 16.09 14.47 -5.03
CA GLY A 188 15.31 15.16 -6.02
C GLY A 188 14.65 16.44 -5.51
N ILE A 189 13.57 16.82 -6.18
CA ILE A 189 12.78 18.01 -5.87
C ILE A 189 11.40 17.58 -5.40
N ASP A 190 11.01 18.04 -4.21
CA ASP A 190 9.68 17.85 -3.62
C ASP A 190 8.89 19.14 -3.73
N TYR A 191 7.79 19.10 -4.46
CA TYR A 191 6.82 20.19 -4.55
C TYR A 191 5.65 19.88 -3.61
N LYS A 192 5.32 20.86 -2.77
CA LYS A 192 4.19 20.79 -1.84
C LYS A 192 3.22 21.94 -2.14
N GLN A 193 1.99 21.59 -2.50
CA GLN A 193 0.97 22.60 -2.72
C GLN A 193 0.66 23.38 -1.43
N PRO A 194 0.42 24.72 -1.49
CA PRO A 194 0.14 25.52 -0.30
C PRO A 194 -1.04 25.02 0.56
N THR A 195 -2.05 24.45 -0.09
CA THR A 195 -3.21 23.85 0.59
C THR A 195 -2.91 22.50 1.26
N GLY A 196 -1.72 21.95 1.06
CA GLY A 196 -1.32 20.66 1.61
C GLY A 196 -1.97 19.43 0.96
N ASN A 197 -2.81 19.61 -0.05
CA ASN A 197 -3.57 18.52 -0.66
C ASN A 197 -2.76 17.69 -1.65
N LEU A 198 -1.70 18.27 -2.23
CA LEU A 198 -0.89 17.67 -3.28
C LEU A 198 0.59 17.74 -2.91
N SER A 199 1.28 16.62 -3.05
CA SER A 199 2.74 16.52 -3.00
C SER A 199 3.22 15.78 -4.25
N LEU A 200 4.28 16.30 -4.87
CA LEU A 200 4.95 15.69 -6.02
C LEU A 200 6.46 15.70 -5.78
N PHE A 201 7.03 14.50 -5.63
CA PHE A 201 8.47 14.32 -5.49
C PHE A 201 9.03 13.67 -6.75
N VAL A 202 9.97 14.34 -7.40
CA VAL A 202 10.66 13.85 -8.60
C VAL A 202 12.14 13.70 -8.28
N ALA A 203 12.66 12.50 -8.35
CA ALA A 203 14.03 12.17 -8.02
C ALA A 203 14.72 11.46 -9.19
N PRO A 204 15.54 12.16 -9.97
CA PRO A 204 16.28 11.57 -11.08
C PRO A 204 17.43 10.68 -10.61
N LEU A 205 17.86 10.81 -9.36
CA LEU A 205 18.89 9.97 -8.75
C LEU A 205 18.26 9.17 -7.61
N THR A 206 18.03 7.89 -7.88
CA THR A 206 17.39 6.96 -6.94
C THR A 206 18.14 5.64 -6.93
N PHE A 207 18.41 5.14 -5.72
CA PHE A 207 18.89 3.80 -5.46
C PHE A 207 17.73 2.99 -4.85
N LYS A 208 17.38 1.88 -5.49
CA LYS A 208 16.39 0.90 -5.02
C LYS A 208 17.09 -0.41 -4.70
N ALA A 209 16.82 -0.98 -3.55
CA ALA A 209 17.32 -2.28 -3.14
C ALA A 209 16.15 -3.20 -2.80
N THR A 210 16.20 -4.42 -3.32
CA THR A 210 15.28 -5.50 -2.95
C THR A 210 16.09 -6.58 -2.23
N TRP A 211 15.75 -6.86 -0.96
CA TRP A 211 16.42 -7.88 -0.15
C TRP A 211 15.55 -9.12 -0.01
N VAL A 212 16.18 -10.28 -0.12
CA VAL A 212 15.60 -11.61 0.13
C VAL A 212 16.55 -12.37 1.03
N LEU A 213 16.43 -12.16 2.35
CA LEU A 213 17.34 -12.76 3.33
C LEU A 213 17.05 -14.22 3.63
N ASP A 214 15.86 -14.72 3.28
CA ASP A 214 15.52 -16.13 3.39
C ASP A 214 16.26 -16.95 2.34
N THR A 215 16.93 -18.02 2.76
CA THR A 215 17.78 -18.83 1.88
C THR A 215 16.98 -19.64 0.86
N ALA A 216 15.81 -20.14 1.23
CA ALA A 216 14.95 -20.91 0.33
C ALA A 216 14.35 -20.02 -0.76
N LEU A 217 13.85 -18.83 -0.39
CA LEU A 217 13.34 -17.85 -1.34
C LEU A 217 14.44 -17.26 -2.23
N SER A 218 15.62 -17.03 -1.68
CA SER A 218 16.79 -16.61 -2.45
C SER A 218 17.22 -17.66 -3.48
N ALA A 219 17.24 -18.94 -3.09
CA ALA A 219 17.63 -20.03 -3.98
C ALA A 219 16.75 -20.15 -5.25
N VAL A 220 15.47 -19.79 -5.15
CA VAL A 220 14.53 -19.83 -6.29
C VAL A 220 14.39 -18.49 -7.01
N GLY A 221 15.12 -17.46 -6.61
CA GLY A 221 15.07 -16.14 -7.25
C GLY A 221 13.77 -15.39 -6.97
N ALA A 222 13.19 -15.54 -5.78
CA ALA A 222 11.97 -14.86 -5.41
C ALA A 222 12.11 -13.33 -5.47
N PHE A 223 11.01 -12.62 -5.75
CA PHE A 223 10.92 -11.15 -5.81
C PHE A 223 11.87 -10.47 -6.80
N GLY A 224 12.26 -11.19 -7.88
CA GLY A 224 13.12 -10.66 -8.95
C GLY A 224 14.60 -10.54 -8.54
N VAL A 225 15.01 -11.11 -7.42
CA VAL A 225 16.43 -11.28 -7.06
C VAL A 225 16.98 -12.51 -7.80
N GLU A 226 18.18 -12.45 -8.32
CA GLU A 226 18.80 -13.60 -9.01
C GLU A 226 18.94 -14.80 -8.08
N PRO A 227 18.68 -16.04 -8.56
CA PRO A 227 18.77 -17.24 -7.76
C PRO A 227 20.11 -17.35 -7.02
N GLY A 228 20.05 -17.54 -5.70
CA GLY A 228 21.21 -17.63 -4.82
C GLY A 228 21.75 -16.28 -4.32
N LEU A 229 21.33 -15.16 -4.89
CA LEU A 229 21.65 -13.83 -4.37
C LEU A 229 20.63 -13.39 -3.33
N ARG A 230 21.07 -12.52 -2.42
CA ARG A 230 20.23 -12.00 -1.32
C ARG A 230 19.75 -10.58 -1.53
N ALA A 231 20.22 -9.92 -2.59
CA ALA A 231 19.83 -8.55 -2.90
C ALA A 231 19.90 -8.28 -4.40
N ARG A 232 18.98 -7.44 -4.87
CA ARG A 232 19.00 -6.78 -6.18
C ARG A 232 19.10 -5.28 -5.93
N ASN A 233 20.09 -4.65 -6.57
CA ASN A 233 20.32 -3.21 -6.46
C ASN A 233 20.07 -2.56 -7.83
N GLU A 234 19.38 -1.44 -7.83
CA GLU A 234 18.94 -0.74 -9.03
C GLU A 234 19.21 0.76 -8.86
N ILE A 235 19.60 1.42 -9.94
CA ILE A 235 19.78 2.87 -10.00
C ILE A 235 18.84 3.40 -11.07
N GLY A 236 18.06 4.44 -10.73
CA GLY A 236 17.05 4.91 -11.66
C GLY A 236 16.43 6.25 -11.29
N GLY A 237 15.30 6.53 -11.92
CA GLY A 237 14.43 7.65 -11.61
C GLY A 237 13.22 7.22 -10.81
N TYR A 238 12.79 8.09 -9.89
CA TYR A 238 11.62 7.85 -9.05
C TYR A 238 10.71 9.07 -9.03
N LEU A 239 9.41 8.80 -9.07
CA LEU A 239 8.38 9.80 -8.92
C LEU A 239 7.38 9.32 -7.86
N LYS A 240 7.14 10.15 -6.84
CA LYS A 240 6.07 9.94 -5.86
C LYS A 240 5.07 11.08 -5.99
N TRP A 241 3.81 10.72 -6.18
CA TRP A 241 2.68 11.64 -6.21
C TRP A 241 1.68 11.24 -5.14
N ALA A 242 1.25 12.20 -4.35
CA ALA A 242 0.23 12.00 -3.33
C ALA A 242 -0.80 13.13 -3.40
N TRP A 243 -2.08 12.77 -3.37
CA TRP A 243 -3.18 13.71 -3.40
C TRP A 243 -4.29 13.27 -2.47
N THR A 244 -4.82 14.21 -1.71
CA THR A 244 -5.93 13.98 -0.77
C THR A 244 -6.97 15.06 -0.98
N THR A 245 -8.25 14.68 -1.06
CA THR A 245 -9.35 15.63 -1.23
C THR A 245 -10.58 15.19 -0.45
N PRO A 246 -11.31 16.10 0.19
CA PRO A 246 -12.66 15.83 0.63
C PRO A 246 -13.55 15.66 -0.61
N VAL A 247 -14.33 14.59 -0.64
CA VAL A 247 -15.30 14.32 -1.74
C VAL A 247 -16.65 14.94 -1.40
N VAL A 248 -17.12 14.67 -0.19
CA VAL A 248 -18.29 15.27 0.45
C VAL A 248 -18.00 15.34 1.94
N GLU A 249 -18.92 15.90 2.71
CA GLU A 249 -18.83 15.91 4.17
C GLU A 249 -18.62 14.50 4.72
N ASN A 250 -17.66 14.33 5.63
CA ASN A 250 -17.27 13.04 6.22
C ASN A 250 -16.69 11.98 5.26
N VAL A 251 -16.44 12.34 4.00
CA VAL A 251 -15.84 11.43 3.01
C VAL A 251 -14.59 12.03 2.42
N THR A 252 -13.46 11.37 2.63
CA THR A 252 -12.15 11.79 2.11
C THR A 252 -11.59 10.73 1.19
N TYR A 253 -11.08 11.16 0.07
CA TYR A 253 -10.34 10.32 -0.85
C TYR A 253 -8.88 10.71 -0.88
N ALA A 254 -8.01 9.70 -0.80
CA ALA A 254 -6.59 9.88 -0.93
C ALA A 254 -6.01 8.88 -1.93
N VAL A 255 -5.05 9.32 -2.69
CA VAL A 255 -4.29 8.48 -3.62
C VAL A 255 -2.81 8.76 -3.46
N ARG A 256 -2.01 7.70 -3.49
CA ARG A 256 -0.55 7.73 -3.57
C ARG A 256 -0.12 6.89 -4.76
N MET A 257 0.81 7.40 -5.54
CA MET A 257 1.42 6.70 -6.66
C MET A 257 2.93 6.85 -6.57
N ASP A 258 3.62 5.72 -6.64
CA ASP A 258 5.07 5.62 -6.70
C ASP A 258 5.43 4.98 -8.05
N LEU A 259 6.27 5.64 -8.83
CA LEU A 259 6.80 5.13 -10.10
C LEU A 259 8.33 5.02 -10.00
N PHE A 260 8.89 3.92 -10.48
CA PHE A 260 10.34 3.74 -10.56
C PHE A 260 10.71 3.18 -11.93
N SER A 261 11.76 3.75 -12.53
CA SER A 261 12.37 3.25 -13.77
C SER A 261 13.83 2.98 -13.54
N ASN A 262 14.29 1.75 -13.82
CA ASN A 262 15.67 1.34 -13.71
C ASN A 262 16.46 1.83 -14.92
N PHE A 263 17.40 2.76 -14.76
CA PHE A 263 18.19 3.31 -15.86
C PHE A 263 19.27 2.36 -16.39
N LEU A 264 19.63 1.35 -15.59
CA LEU A 264 20.70 0.40 -15.95
C LEU A 264 20.18 -0.81 -16.71
N LYS A 265 18.88 -1.11 -16.58
CA LYS A 265 18.25 -2.27 -17.19
C LYS A 265 16.82 -1.95 -17.57
N ASP A 266 16.54 -2.01 -18.88
CA ASP A 266 15.20 -1.86 -19.45
C ASP A 266 14.41 -0.63 -18.94
N PRO A 267 14.92 0.61 -19.12
CA PRO A 267 14.34 1.82 -18.54
C PRO A 267 12.90 2.11 -18.98
N GLN A 268 12.44 1.48 -20.07
CA GLN A 268 11.04 1.53 -20.53
C GLN A 268 10.09 0.75 -19.61
N ASN A 269 10.60 -0.18 -18.79
CA ASN A 269 9.79 -0.93 -17.84
C ASN A 269 9.70 -0.11 -16.54
N VAL A 270 8.52 0.44 -16.29
CA VAL A 270 8.26 1.27 -15.12
C VAL A 270 7.53 0.43 -14.08
N ASP A 271 8.12 0.32 -12.89
CA ASP A 271 7.45 -0.24 -11.72
C ASP A 271 6.41 0.76 -11.22
N VAL A 272 5.21 0.29 -10.92
CA VAL A 272 4.08 1.09 -10.46
C VAL A 272 3.59 0.54 -9.12
N PHE A 273 3.52 1.40 -8.14
CA PHE A 273 2.79 1.15 -6.89
C PHE A 273 1.73 2.25 -6.74
N MET A 274 0.47 1.88 -6.55
CA MET A 274 -0.60 2.83 -6.38
C MET A 274 -1.53 2.37 -5.24
N ASP A 275 -1.74 3.25 -4.29
CA ASP A 275 -2.70 3.07 -3.20
C ASP A 275 -3.82 4.09 -3.33
N HIS A 276 -5.05 3.61 -3.25
CA HIS A 276 -6.26 4.39 -3.13
C HIS A 276 -6.87 4.15 -1.75
N LEU A 277 -7.33 5.20 -1.11
CA LEU A 277 -8.04 5.10 0.16
C LEU A 277 -9.24 6.05 0.16
N LEU A 278 -10.42 5.48 0.28
CA LEU A 278 -11.65 6.20 0.58
C LEU A 278 -11.97 6.00 2.06
N THR A 279 -12.09 7.10 2.79
CA THR A 279 -12.41 7.11 4.22
C THR A 279 -13.78 7.73 4.41
N LEU A 280 -14.69 7.01 5.05
CA LEU A 280 -16.05 7.45 5.37
C LEU A 280 -16.16 7.49 6.90
N LYS A 281 -16.28 8.67 7.48
CA LYS A 281 -16.45 8.85 8.93
C LYS A 281 -17.93 8.80 9.29
N VAL A 282 -18.28 7.81 10.11
CA VAL A 282 -19.64 7.71 10.66
C VAL A 282 -19.79 8.63 11.87
N ASN A 283 -18.77 8.67 12.73
CA ASN A 283 -18.65 9.60 13.87
C ASN A 283 -17.15 9.77 14.26
N SER A 284 -16.89 10.36 15.43
CA SER A 284 -15.49 10.59 15.91
C SER A 284 -14.66 9.32 16.12
N ILE A 285 -15.30 8.16 16.24
CA ILE A 285 -14.63 6.89 16.55
C ILE A 285 -14.85 5.86 15.44
N LEU A 286 -16.07 5.77 14.87
CA LEU A 286 -16.43 4.77 13.89
C LEU A 286 -16.13 5.25 12.47
N THR A 287 -15.36 4.48 11.75
CA THR A 287 -14.92 4.79 10.37
C THR A 287 -15.07 3.57 9.47
N THR A 288 -15.52 3.79 8.25
CA THR A 288 -15.47 2.82 7.16
C THR A 288 -14.37 3.22 6.20
N THR A 289 -13.58 2.26 5.76
CA THR A 289 -12.53 2.50 4.76
C THR A 289 -12.64 1.53 3.61
N VAL A 290 -12.43 2.03 2.39
CA VAL A 290 -12.21 1.21 1.19
C VAL A 290 -10.81 1.54 0.70
N SER A 291 -9.93 0.55 0.71
CA SER A 291 -8.58 0.69 0.17
C SER A 291 -8.37 -0.24 -1.02
N ALA A 292 -7.70 0.27 -2.06
CA ALA A 292 -7.31 -0.51 -3.22
C ALA A 292 -5.82 -0.26 -3.50
N THR A 293 -5.05 -1.34 -3.56
CA THR A 293 -3.62 -1.32 -3.88
C THR A 293 -3.40 -1.99 -5.22
N LEU A 294 -2.67 -1.32 -6.10
CA LEU A 294 -2.21 -1.84 -7.38
C LEU A 294 -0.69 -1.86 -7.37
N LEU A 295 -0.10 -2.99 -7.73
CA LEU A 295 1.34 -3.17 -7.84
C LEU A 295 1.68 -3.81 -9.19
N TYR A 296 2.61 -3.21 -9.90
CA TYR A 296 3.26 -3.79 -11.07
C TYR A 296 4.77 -3.64 -10.92
N ASP A 297 5.48 -4.75 -11.03
CA ASP A 297 6.94 -4.79 -11.11
C ASP A 297 7.30 -5.79 -12.21
N HIS A 298 8.02 -5.31 -13.23
CA HIS A 298 8.34 -6.11 -14.40
C HIS A 298 9.26 -7.30 -14.07
N ASP A 299 10.10 -7.15 -13.07
CA ASP A 299 11.05 -8.19 -12.66
C ASP A 299 10.40 -9.29 -11.79
N VAL A 300 9.20 -9.04 -11.28
CA VAL A 300 8.44 -10.01 -10.47
C VAL A 300 7.63 -10.94 -11.37
N GLN A 301 7.96 -12.23 -11.34
CA GLN A 301 7.28 -13.26 -12.11
C GLN A 301 6.06 -13.81 -11.34
N LEU A 302 4.87 -13.56 -11.86
CA LEU A 302 3.62 -14.10 -11.33
C LEU A 302 3.21 -15.34 -12.11
N GLN A 303 2.67 -16.34 -11.41
CA GLN A 303 2.07 -17.50 -12.06
C GLN A 303 0.83 -17.08 -12.86
N LYS A 304 0.82 -17.34 -14.16
CA LYS A 304 -0.25 -16.97 -15.09
C LYS A 304 -1.21 -18.11 -15.40
N SER A 305 -0.74 -19.34 -15.26
CA SER A 305 -1.54 -20.54 -15.44
C SER A 305 -1.01 -21.66 -14.54
N ASP A 306 -1.89 -22.55 -14.14
CA ASP A 306 -1.50 -23.81 -13.51
C ASP A 306 -0.84 -24.75 -14.53
N PRO A 307 0.02 -25.67 -14.10
CA PRO A 307 0.50 -26.74 -14.95
C PRO A 307 -0.66 -27.66 -15.33
N VAL A 308 -0.69 -28.09 -16.57
CA VAL A 308 -1.63 -29.14 -17.02
C VAL A 308 -0.94 -30.47 -16.79
N LEU A 309 -1.58 -31.35 -16.04
CA LEU A 309 -1.05 -32.68 -15.72
C LEU A 309 -1.67 -33.75 -16.61
N ASN A 310 -0.89 -34.75 -16.96
CA ASN A 310 -1.37 -36.00 -17.52
C ASN A 310 -2.17 -36.79 -16.46
N PRO A 311 -2.96 -37.80 -16.85
CA PRO A 311 -3.66 -38.69 -15.91
C PRO A 311 -2.74 -39.44 -14.92
N ASP A 312 -1.46 -39.59 -15.27
CA ASP A 312 -0.42 -40.21 -14.43
C ASP A 312 0.26 -39.20 -13.47
N GLY A 313 -0.17 -37.93 -13.47
CA GLY A 313 0.38 -36.86 -12.62
C GLY A 313 1.65 -36.19 -13.18
N THR A 314 2.15 -36.63 -14.35
CA THR A 314 3.28 -35.95 -15.02
C THR A 314 2.85 -34.62 -15.65
N VAL A 315 3.75 -33.64 -15.74
CA VAL A 315 3.44 -32.33 -16.30
C VAL A 315 3.34 -32.44 -17.83
N LEU A 316 2.14 -32.24 -18.37
CA LEU A 316 1.87 -32.15 -19.80
C LEU A 316 2.22 -30.75 -20.35
N VAL A 317 1.77 -29.70 -19.65
CA VAL A 317 2.10 -28.31 -19.99
C VAL A 317 2.60 -27.63 -18.72
N PRO A 318 3.81 -27.05 -18.71
CA PRO A 318 4.34 -26.37 -17.56
C PRO A 318 3.52 -25.12 -17.22
N ALA A 319 3.49 -24.76 -15.96
CA ALA A 319 2.94 -23.47 -15.52
C ALA A 319 3.63 -22.33 -16.27
N ARG A 320 2.84 -21.35 -16.68
CA ARG A 320 3.39 -20.12 -17.28
C ARG A 320 3.57 -19.07 -16.19
N SER A 321 4.68 -18.38 -16.20
CA SER A 321 4.94 -17.23 -15.36
C SER A 321 5.26 -16.01 -16.23
N GLY A 322 5.11 -14.82 -15.66
CA GLY A 322 5.43 -13.57 -16.33
C GLY A 322 5.07 -12.36 -15.47
N PRO A 323 5.55 -11.15 -15.84
CA PRO A 323 5.17 -9.93 -15.14
C PRO A 323 3.67 -9.69 -15.21
N GLY A 324 3.10 -9.07 -14.19
CA GLY A 324 1.68 -8.79 -14.15
C GLY A 324 1.27 -7.84 -13.04
N VAL A 325 0.08 -7.29 -13.22
CA VAL A 325 -0.54 -6.42 -12.22
C VAL A 325 -1.07 -7.27 -11.07
N GLN A 326 -0.70 -6.89 -9.85
CA GLN A 326 -1.25 -7.40 -8.60
C GLN A 326 -2.26 -6.38 -8.08
N PHE A 327 -3.42 -6.83 -7.66
CA PHE A 327 -4.49 -5.98 -7.14
C PHE A 327 -5.00 -6.53 -5.81
N ARG A 328 -5.18 -5.63 -4.85
CA ARG A 328 -5.78 -5.95 -3.56
C ARG A 328 -6.80 -4.88 -3.20
N GLU A 329 -7.99 -5.29 -2.82
CA GLU A 329 -9.04 -4.42 -2.29
C GLU A 329 -9.41 -4.87 -0.88
N VAL A 330 -9.64 -3.91 0.01
CA VAL A 330 -10.08 -4.16 1.38
C VAL A 330 -11.17 -3.15 1.74
N LEU A 331 -12.37 -3.64 2.01
CA LEU A 331 -13.44 -2.90 2.66
C LEU A 331 -13.45 -3.21 4.15
N SER A 332 -13.45 -2.19 4.98
CA SER A 332 -13.33 -2.37 6.42
C SER A 332 -14.21 -1.38 7.17
N VAL A 333 -14.78 -1.85 8.28
CA VAL A 333 -15.46 -1.01 9.28
C VAL A 333 -14.71 -1.17 10.60
N GLY A 334 -14.41 -0.08 11.27
CA GLY A 334 -13.60 -0.18 12.47
C GLY A 334 -13.60 1.08 13.34
N LEU A 335 -12.93 0.96 14.48
CA LEU A 335 -12.74 2.04 15.44
C LEU A 335 -11.42 2.74 15.14
N SER A 336 -11.46 4.05 14.96
CA SER A 336 -10.31 4.92 14.72
C SER A 336 -10.06 5.80 15.95
N LEU A 337 -8.88 5.68 16.52
CA LEU A 337 -8.43 6.50 17.65
C LEU A 337 -7.32 7.43 17.17
N LYS A 338 -7.45 8.73 17.44
CA LYS A 338 -6.39 9.73 17.21
C LYS A 338 -5.38 9.66 18.38
N LEU A 339 -4.08 9.66 18.06
CA LEU A 339 -2.97 9.58 19.02
C LEU A 339 -2.16 10.88 19.02
#